data_4c303c0860aaa10edd774fd76f7ae85b
#
_entry.id   4c303c0860aaa10edd774fd76f7ae85b
#
_cell.length_a   1.000
_cell.length_b   1.000
_cell.length_c   1.000
_cell.angle_alpha   90.00
_cell.angle_beta   90.00
_cell.angle_gamma   90.00
#
_symmetry.space_group_name_H-M   'P 1'
#
loop_
_entity.id
_entity.type
_entity.pdbx_description
1 polymer ?
#
loop_
_entity_poly.entity_id
_entity_poly.type
_entity_poly.pdbx_seq_one_letter_code
_entity_poly.pdbx_strand_id
1 'polypeptide(L)'
;YAPKFLERGLNIPIHLAFSHDEEVGCIGVRSLIAKLANEIQPKPMMCIVGEPTSMEVIIGHKGKHSYECHVRGLEAHSSLAPQGVNAVEYAAEFIAHLKGMARRIRKEGPFDDLYDIKHTTVHTGVVTGGTALNIVPKDCRFEFEFRCIAGHDGRSLYEEAVRYAREELEPEMKLIDASTGFSFEELSVIEGLDMDPGEEVVTLVKTLAGRNDHAKVAFGTEAGLFQQDA
;
A
#
# COMPACT_ATOMS: atom_id res chain seq x y z
N TYR A 1 -3.76 -10.80 -32.83
CA TYR A 1 -5.22 -10.65 -33.07
C TYR A 1 -5.61 -9.22 -33.52
N ALA A 2 -4.93 -8.15 -33.06
CA ALA A 2 -5.27 -6.76 -33.42
C ALA A 2 -5.49 -6.52 -34.91
N PRO A 3 -4.62 -6.98 -35.85
CA PRO A 3 -4.87 -6.82 -37.29
C PRO A 3 -6.21 -7.41 -37.75
N LYS A 4 -6.61 -8.56 -37.21
CA LYS A 4 -7.89 -9.20 -37.54
C LYS A 4 -9.12 -8.38 -37.11
N PHE A 5 -9.01 -7.65 -36.01
CA PHE A 5 -10.09 -6.77 -35.58
C PHE A 5 -10.15 -5.51 -36.46
N LEU A 6 -8.99 -4.96 -36.83
CA LEU A 6 -8.92 -3.81 -37.74
C LEU A 6 -9.52 -4.11 -39.13
N GLU A 7 -9.27 -5.31 -39.66
CA GLU A 7 -9.85 -5.76 -40.94
C GLU A 7 -11.39 -5.84 -40.91
N ARG A 8 -11.99 -6.09 -39.75
CA ARG A 8 -13.45 -6.17 -39.56
C ARG A 8 -14.13 -4.81 -39.43
N GLY A 9 -13.36 -3.74 -39.27
CA GLY A 9 -13.86 -2.42 -38.95
C GLY A 9 -14.34 -2.33 -37.48
N LEU A 10 -13.75 -1.44 -36.71
CA LEU A 10 -14.13 -1.19 -35.33
C LEU A 10 -15.04 0.02 -35.24
N ASN A 11 -16.16 -0.10 -34.54
CA ASN A 11 -17.05 1.04 -34.25
C ASN A 11 -16.51 1.89 -33.10
N ILE A 12 -15.66 1.30 -32.23
CA ILE A 12 -15.05 1.94 -31.09
C ILE A 12 -13.54 1.68 -31.13
N PRO A 13 -12.69 2.69 -30.92
CA PRO A 13 -11.24 2.50 -30.91
C PRO A 13 -10.80 1.61 -29.75
N ILE A 14 -9.78 0.78 -30.02
CA ILE A 14 -9.08 -0.01 -28.99
C ILE A 14 -7.69 0.58 -28.84
N HIS A 15 -7.36 1.01 -27.63
CA HIS A 15 -6.03 1.47 -27.24
C HIS A 15 -5.26 0.31 -26.60
N LEU A 16 -4.05 0.04 -27.09
CA LEU A 16 -3.12 -0.89 -26.47
C LEU A 16 -2.12 -0.07 -25.68
N ALA A 17 -2.23 -0.11 -24.37
CA ALA A 17 -1.37 0.61 -23.44
C ALA A 17 -0.32 -0.34 -22.87
N PHE A 18 0.95 0.06 -22.89
CA PHE A 18 2.06 -0.69 -22.32
C PHE A 18 2.74 0.16 -21.27
N SER A 19 2.64 -0.27 -20.03
CA SER A 19 3.33 0.33 -18.88
C SER A 19 4.68 -0.33 -18.62
N HIS A 20 5.45 0.25 -17.72
CA HIS A 20 6.71 -0.28 -17.21
C HIS A 20 6.82 0.02 -15.71
N ASP A 21 7.76 -0.62 -15.03
CA ASP A 21 8.02 -0.43 -13.59
C ASP A 21 6.79 -0.68 -12.70
N GLU A 22 5.93 -1.65 -13.08
CA GLU A 22 4.80 -2.09 -12.27
C GLU A 22 5.30 -2.68 -10.96
N GLU A 23 6.26 -3.61 -10.99
CA GLU A 23 6.82 -4.36 -9.85
C GLU A 23 7.52 -3.48 -8.81
N VAL A 24 7.92 -2.27 -9.18
CA VAL A 24 8.58 -1.30 -8.29
C VAL A 24 7.64 -0.20 -7.79
N GLY A 25 6.32 -0.43 -7.81
CA GLY A 25 5.32 0.46 -7.25
C GLY A 25 4.47 1.20 -8.26
N CYS A 26 4.25 0.63 -9.46
CA CYS A 26 3.41 1.17 -10.52
C CYS A 26 3.82 2.60 -10.93
N ILE A 27 5.14 2.87 -11.00
CA ILE A 27 5.66 4.23 -11.21
C ILE A 27 5.42 4.67 -12.66
N GLY A 28 5.70 3.77 -13.61
CA GLY A 28 5.69 4.10 -15.04
C GLY A 28 4.31 4.39 -15.61
N VAL A 29 3.25 3.79 -15.05
CA VAL A 29 1.88 3.96 -15.54
C VAL A 29 1.31 5.36 -15.29
N ARG A 30 1.80 6.09 -14.29
CA ARG A 30 1.24 7.41 -13.90
C ARG A 30 1.30 8.43 -15.05
N SER A 31 2.40 8.47 -15.80
CA SER A 31 2.53 9.33 -16.98
C SER A 31 1.62 8.92 -18.12
N LEU A 32 1.39 7.62 -18.29
CA LEU A 32 0.46 7.07 -19.27
C LEU A 32 -0.98 7.45 -18.94
N ILE A 33 -1.40 7.30 -17.67
CA ILE A 33 -2.73 7.69 -17.19
C ILE A 33 -2.96 9.18 -17.43
N ALA A 34 -2.02 10.03 -17.03
CA ALA A 34 -2.11 11.47 -17.25
C ALA A 34 -2.26 11.83 -18.76
N LYS A 35 -1.57 11.11 -19.64
CA LYS A 35 -1.69 11.28 -21.09
C LYS A 35 -3.06 10.83 -21.61
N LEU A 36 -3.55 9.68 -21.18
CA LEU A 36 -4.88 9.17 -21.55
C LEU A 36 -5.99 10.13 -21.12
N ALA A 37 -5.91 10.67 -19.90
CA ALA A 37 -6.90 11.60 -19.35
C ALA A 37 -6.92 12.95 -20.08
N ASN A 38 -5.76 13.46 -20.54
CA ASN A 38 -5.63 14.84 -21.03
C ASN A 38 -5.48 14.97 -22.56
N GLU A 39 -4.88 13.98 -23.24
CA GLU A 39 -4.49 14.12 -24.65
C GLU A 39 -5.30 13.23 -25.60
N ILE A 40 -5.91 12.14 -25.12
CA ILE A 40 -6.61 11.17 -25.97
C ILE A 40 -8.09 11.54 -26.11
N GLN A 41 -8.55 11.59 -27.38
CA GLN A 41 -9.95 11.83 -27.72
C GLN A 41 -10.44 10.83 -28.78
N PRO A 42 -11.62 10.23 -28.64
CA PRO A 42 -12.46 10.29 -27.45
C PRO A 42 -11.77 9.64 -26.25
N LYS A 43 -12.12 10.07 -25.04
CA LYS A 43 -11.61 9.44 -23.82
C LYS A 43 -11.93 7.95 -23.79
N PRO A 44 -11.00 7.09 -23.32
CA PRO A 44 -11.31 5.68 -23.07
C PRO A 44 -12.49 5.55 -22.09
N MET A 45 -13.45 4.70 -22.43
CA MET A 45 -14.62 4.46 -21.58
C MET A 45 -14.38 3.37 -20.53
N MET A 46 -13.44 2.48 -20.82
CA MET A 46 -13.15 1.29 -20.00
C MET A 46 -11.65 1.00 -20.06
N CYS A 47 -11.12 0.43 -18.96
CA CYS A 47 -9.75 -0.07 -18.91
C CYS A 47 -9.79 -1.54 -18.44
N ILE A 48 -9.04 -2.40 -19.14
CA ILE A 48 -8.83 -3.80 -18.75
C ILE A 48 -7.33 -3.96 -18.52
N VAL A 49 -6.93 -4.20 -17.27
CA VAL A 49 -5.54 -4.45 -16.89
C VAL A 49 -5.26 -5.94 -17.01
N GLY A 50 -4.21 -6.29 -17.75
CA GLY A 50 -3.84 -7.68 -18.04
C GLY A 50 -2.94 -8.26 -16.98
N GLU A 51 -3.53 -8.93 -15.99
CA GLU A 51 -2.81 -9.61 -14.91
C GLU A 51 -2.99 -11.14 -15.00
N PRO A 52 -2.07 -11.94 -14.46
CA PRO A 52 -2.13 -13.41 -14.53
C PRO A 52 -3.15 -14.01 -13.55
N THR A 53 -4.43 -13.72 -13.75
CA THR A 53 -5.55 -14.15 -12.86
C THR A 53 -6.15 -15.50 -13.24
N SER A 54 -5.52 -16.28 -14.12
CA SER A 54 -6.09 -17.50 -14.67
C SER A 54 -7.46 -17.31 -15.33
N MET A 55 -7.65 -16.16 -15.98
CA MET A 55 -8.91 -15.71 -16.59
C MET A 55 -10.03 -15.49 -15.56
N GLU A 56 -9.73 -15.35 -14.31
CA GLU A 56 -10.67 -14.83 -13.30
C GLU A 56 -10.92 -13.35 -13.52
N VAL A 57 -12.17 -12.94 -13.35
CA VAL A 57 -12.55 -11.52 -13.45
C VAL A 57 -12.36 -10.89 -12.09
N ILE A 58 -11.34 -10.03 -12.00
CA ILE A 58 -10.98 -9.35 -10.76
C ILE A 58 -11.60 -7.95 -10.78
N ILE A 59 -12.44 -7.68 -9.79
CA ILE A 59 -13.15 -6.40 -9.64
C ILE A 59 -12.60 -5.55 -8.48
N GLY A 60 -11.61 -6.04 -7.76
CA GLY A 60 -10.99 -5.31 -6.66
C GLY A 60 -9.63 -5.87 -6.27
N HIS A 61 -8.77 -4.99 -5.76
CA HIS A 61 -7.52 -5.37 -5.15
C HIS A 61 -7.19 -4.46 -3.97
N LYS A 62 -6.34 -4.95 -3.04
CA LYS A 62 -5.92 -4.15 -1.90
C LYS A 62 -5.01 -3.01 -2.31
N GLY A 63 -5.20 -1.86 -1.66
CA GLY A 63 -4.23 -0.79 -1.67
C GLY A 63 -2.98 -1.16 -0.86
N LYS A 64 -1.86 -0.51 -1.17
CA LYS A 64 -0.57 -0.66 -0.50
C LYS A 64 -0.09 0.70 -0.01
N HIS A 65 0.17 0.82 1.28
CA HIS A 65 0.77 2.00 1.89
C HIS A 65 2.00 1.56 2.67
N SER A 66 3.20 1.85 2.15
CA SER A 66 4.48 1.40 2.71
C SER A 66 5.33 2.59 3.16
N TYR A 67 5.93 2.45 4.33
CA TYR A 67 6.68 3.50 4.99
C TYR A 67 7.97 2.96 5.62
N GLU A 68 9.02 3.78 5.62
CA GLU A 68 10.17 3.61 6.51
C GLU A 68 9.98 4.49 7.74
N CYS A 69 10.29 3.93 8.90
CA CYS A 69 10.42 4.68 10.15
C CYS A 69 11.87 4.67 10.59
N HIS A 70 12.43 5.83 10.88
CA HIS A 70 13.71 6.00 11.53
C HIS A 70 13.51 6.55 12.93
N VAL A 71 13.98 5.81 13.93
CA VAL A 71 14.02 6.19 15.33
C VAL A 71 15.42 6.70 15.65
N ARG A 72 15.52 7.96 16.06
CA ARG A 72 16.75 8.58 16.54
C ARG A 72 16.74 8.62 18.05
N GLY A 73 17.66 7.89 18.65
CA GLY A 73 17.92 7.88 20.09
C GLY A 73 19.20 8.66 20.47
N LEU A 74 19.72 8.36 21.65
CA LEU A 74 20.96 8.92 22.19
C LEU A 74 21.87 7.79 22.66
N GLU A 75 23.08 7.73 22.11
CA GLU A 75 24.09 6.72 22.46
C GLU A 75 24.63 6.92 23.86
N ALA A 76 24.82 5.83 24.58
CA ALA A 76 25.48 5.76 25.86
C ALA A 76 26.11 4.38 26.07
N HIS A 77 27.04 4.25 27.04
CA HIS A 77 27.45 2.94 27.49
C HIS A 77 26.28 2.24 28.21
N SER A 78 26.08 0.93 28.01
CA SER A 78 24.93 0.21 28.54
C SER A 78 24.78 0.27 30.06
N SER A 79 25.91 0.44 30.83
CA SER A 79 25.84 0.68 32.26
C SER A 79 25.27 2.03 32.67
N LEU A 80 25.15 2.96 31.72
CA LEU A 80 24.54 4.28 31.84
C LEU A 80 23.24 4.39 31.01
N ALA A 81 22.58 3.27 30.70
CA ALA A 81 21.41 3.23 29.83
C ALA A 81 20.34 4.29 30.17
N PRO A 82 20.04 4.62 31.46
CA PRO A 82 19.08 5.69 31.75
C PRO A 82 19.49 7.11 31.34
N GLN A 83 20.74 7.32 30.94
CA GLN A 83 21.25 8.60 30.39
C GLN A 83 21.20 8.62 28.85
N GLY A 84 20.92 7.48 28.23
CA GLY A 84 20.73 7.34 26.79
C GLY A 84 19.27 7.20 26.41
N VAL A 85 19.00 7.18 25.11
CA VAL A 85 17.67 6.87 24.54
C VAL A 85 17.84 5.73 23.56
N ASN A 86 17.33 4.55 23.92
CA ASN A 86 17.50 3.33 23.13
C ASN A 86 16.57 3.28 21.92
N ALA A 87 17.09 3.60 20.74
CA ALA A 87 16.31 3.62 19.51
C ALA A 87 15.67 2.24 19.17
N VAL A 88 16.32 1.14 19.53
CA VAL A 88 15.79 -0.21 19.27
C VAL A 88 14.60 -0.51 20.19
N GLU A 89 14.64 -0.11 21.46
CA GLU A 89 13.53 -0.33 22.40
C GLU A 89 12.30 0.49 21.98
N TYR A 90 12.46 1.78 21.67
CA TYR A 90 11.35 2.61 21.17
C TYR A 90 10.82 2.12 19.81
N ALA A 91 11.68 1.64 18.92
CA ALA A 91 11.23 0.97 17.69
C ALA A 91 10.40 -0.28 17.99
N ALA A 92 10.82 -1.10 18.98
CA ALA A 92 10.08 -2.29 19.39
C ALA A 92 8.70 -1.95 19.96
N GLU A 93 8.58 -0.88 20.76
CA GLU A 93 7.29 -0.41 21.27
C GLU A 93 6.36 0.08 20.15
N PHE A 94 6.90 0.83 19.19
CA PHE A 94 6.11 1.26 18.05
C PHE A 94 5.67 0.05 17.18
N ILE A 95 6.55 -0.92 16.94
CA ILE A 95 6.22 -2.17 16.24
C ILE A 95 5.15 -2.97 17.01
N ALA A 96 5.22 -2.99 18.35
CA ALA A 96 4.20 -3.61 19.18
C ALA A 96 2.84 -2.90 19.05
N HIS A 97 2.83 -1.56 18.94
CA HIS A 97 1.62 -0.78 18.64
C HIS A 97 1.05 -1.14 17.27
N LEU A 98 1.87 -1.17 16.20
CA LEU A 98 1.45 -1.63 14.86
C LEU A 98 0.84 -3.04 14.91
N LYS A 99 1.43 -3.94 15.69
CA LYS A 99 0.88 -5.28 15.93
C LYS A 99 -0.45 -5.25 16.68
N GLY A 100 -0.62 -4.30 17.58
CA GLY A 100 -1.89 -4.01 18.26
C GLY A 100 -2.97 -3.60 17.27
N MET A 101 -2.66 -2.67 16.36
CA MET A 101 -3.55 -2.24 15.27
C MET A 101 -3.94 -3.44 14.38
N ALA A 102 -2.98 -4.27 13.98
CA ALA A 102 -3.25 -5.49 13.19
C ALA A 102 -4.24 -6.44 13.90
N ARG A 103 -4.11 -6.63 15.22
CA ARG A 103 -5.02 -7.47 16.01
C ARG A 103 -6.41 -6.86 16.10
N ARG A 104 -6.51 -5.56 16.31
CA ARG A 104 -7.77 -4.81 16.35
C ARG A 104 -8.50 -4.93 15.00
N ILE A 105 -7.85 -4.61 13.89
CA ILE A 105 -8.42 -4.67 12.55
C ILE A 105 -8.88 -6.09 12.20
N ARG A 106 -8.09 -7.10 12.54
CA ARG A 106 -8.48 -8.50 12.34
C ARG A 106 -9.75 -8.89 13.10
N LYS A 107 -10.00 -8.29 14.27
CA LYS A 107 -11.16 -8.58 15.12
C LYS A 107 -12.38 -7.77 14.74
N GLU A 108 -12.19 -6.51 14.37
CA GLU A 108 -13.25 -5.50 14.29
C GLU A 108 -13.58 -5.09 12.84
N GLY A 109 -12.72 -5.44 11.89
CA GLY A 109 -12.87 -5.07 10.48
C GLY A 109 -12.40 -3.64 10.16
N PRO A 110 -12.85 -3.11 9.03
CA PRO A 110 -13.89 -3.64 8.13
C PRO A 110 -13.51 -4.97 7.47
N PHE A 111 -14.54 -5.70 6.98
CA PHE A 111 -14.38 -6.99 6.32
C PHE A 111 -15.00 -6.97 4.93
N ASP A 112 -14.36 -7.69 3.99
CA ASP A 112 -14.89 -7.97 2.66
C ASP A 112 -14.65 -9.44 2.33
N ASP A 113 -15.73 -10.17 2.13
CA ASP A 113 -15.74 -11.63 1.93
C ASP A 113 -15.19 -12.07 0.56
N LEU A 114 -15.01 -11.14 -0.38
CA LEU A 114 -14.44 -11.42 -1.70
C LEU A 114 -12.92 -11.55 -1.69
N TYR A 115 -12.24 -11.13 -0.60
CA TYR A 115 -10.81 -11.33 -0.43
C TYR A 115 -10.49 -12.61 0.34
N ASP A 116 -9.41 -13.30 -0.01
CA ASP A 116 -8.87 -14.43 0.77
C ASP A 116 -8.58 -14.01 2.22
N ILE A 117 -7.92 -12.87 2.40
CA ILE A 117 -7.75 -12.21 3.69
C ILE A 117 -8.71 -11.04 3.75
N LYS A 118 -9.84 -11.24 4.40
CA LYS A 118 -11.05 -10.41 4.40
C LYS A 118 -10.92 -9.03 5.07
N HIS A 119 -9.73 -8.68 5.57
CA HIS A 119 -9.47 -7.44 6.30
C HIS A 119 -8.15 -6.80 5.88
N THR A 120 -7.98 -5.55 6.23
CA THR A 120 -6.71 -4.85 6.08
C THR A 120 -5.65 -5.48 6.97
N THR A 121 -4.45 -5.67 6.43
CA THR A 121 -3.30 -6.20 7.18
C THR A 121 -2.29 -5.11 7.47
N VAL A 122 -1.61 -5.24 8.62
CA VAL A 122 -0.48 -4.40 9.01
C VAL A 122 0.73 -5.31 9.22
N HIS A 123 1.84 -4.98 8.57
CA HIS A 123 3.04 -5.81 8.56
C HIS A 123 4.28 -4.96 8.74
N THR A 124 5.23 -5.47 9.54
CA THR A 124 6.59 -4.93 9.64
C THR A 124 7.52 -5.96 9.02
N GLY A 125 8.23 -5.58 7.94
CA GLY A 125 9.00 -6.51 7.13
C GLY A 125 10.50 -6.50 7.41
N VAL A 126 11.07 -5.33 7.70
CA VAL A 126 12.51 -5.13 7.89
C VAL A 126 12.75 -4.35 9.17
N VAL A 127 13.76 -4.74 9.94
CA VAL A 127 14.23 -3.98 11.12
C VAL A 127 15.75 -4.02 11.14
N THR A 128 16.38 -2.86 11.31
CA THR A 128 17.84 -2.73 11.44
C THR A 128 18.16 -1.71 12.53
N GLY A 129 18.95 -2.11 13.53
CA GLY A 129 19.33 -1.20 14.61
C GLY A 129 20.36 -1.82 15.55
N GLY A 130 21.07 -0.94 16.27
CA GLY A 130 22.15 -1.32 17.19
C GLY A 130 23.48 -1.64 16.51
N THR A 131 24.56 -1.55 17.30
CA THR A 131 25.94 -1.79 16.83
C THR A 131 26.69 -2.78 17.71
N ALA A 132 26.50 -2.75 19.02
CA ALA A 132 27.14 -3.65 19.99
C ALA A 132 26.28 -3.80 21.24
N LEU A 133 26.39 -4.96 21.92
CA LEU A 133 25.59 -5.27 23.12
C LEU A 133 25.75 -4.25 24.24
N ASN A 134 26.94 -3.68 24.39
CA ASN A 134 27.26 -2.75 25.50
C ASN A 134 27.10 -1.27 25.13
N ILE A 135 26.43 -0.96 24.02
CA ILE A 135 26.13 0.40 23.57
C ILE A 135 24.62 0.57 23.43
N VAL A 136 24.06 1.62 24.04
CA VAL A 136 22.67 2.03 23.83
C VAL A 136 22.53 2.47 22.36
N PRO A 137 21.69 1.83 21.55
CA PRO A 137 21.56 2.17 20.13
C PRO A 137 20.99 3.57 19.94
N LYS A 138 21.66 4.38 19.11
CA LYS A 138 21.16 5.71 18.74
C LYS A 138 20.31 5.72 17.49
N ASP A 139 20.35 4.66 16.67
CA ASP A 139 19.60 4.57 15.44
C ASP A 139 18.91 3.18 15.32
N CYS A 140 17.65 3.21 14.91
CA CYS A 140 16.92 2.04 14.46
C CYS A 140 16.03 2.44 13.27
N ARG A 141 16.05 1.62 12.21
CA ARG A 141 15.16 1.78 11.06
C ARG A 141 14.34 0.53 10.88
N PHE A 142 13.09 0.71 10.47
CA PHE A 142 12.24 -0.41 10.10
C PHE A 142 11.23 0.01 9.03
N GLU A 143 10.83 -0.98 8.22
CA GLU A 143 9.85 -0.80 7.17
C GLU A 143 8.55 -1.50 7.57
N PHE A 144 7.43 -0.82 7.36
CA PHE A 144 6.11 -1.36 7.63
C PHE A 144 5.11 -0.95 6.54
N GLU A 145 4.05 -1.75 6.38
CA GLU A 145 3.02 -1.49 5.39
C GLU A 145 1.62 -1.82 5.89
N PHE A 146 0.66 -1.16 5.27
CA PHE A 146 -0.75 -1.50 5.33
C PHE A 146 -1.19 -2.03 3.96
N ARG A 147 -1.86 -3.19 3.94
CA ARG A 147 -2.57 -3.70 2.76
C ARG A 147 -4.05 -3.53 3.00
N CYS A 148 -4.60 -2.47 2.42
CA CYS A 148 -5.95 -1.98 2.72
C CYS A 148 -6.98 -2.61 1.79
N ILE A 149 -8.03 -3.21 2.36
CA ILE A 149 -9.23 -3.52 1.57
C ILE A 149 -9.93 -2.22 1.18
N ALA A 150 -10.75 -2.26 0.15
CA ALA A 150 -11.56 -1.13 -0.27
C ALA A 150 -12.39 -0.56 0.89
N GLY A 151 -12.50 0.75 0.95
CA GLY A 151 -13.22 1.45 2.02
C GLY A 151 -12.48 1.55 3.36
N HIS A 152 -11.27 0.99 3.48
CA HIS A 152 -10.43 1.18 4.66
C HIS A 152 -9.24 2.08 4.34
N ASP A 153 -9.34 3.33 4.74
CA ASP A 153 -8.36 4.38 4.44
C ASP A 153 -6.99 4.11 5.08
N GLY A 154 -6.01 3.77 4.24
CA GLY A 154 -4.65 3.51 4.66
C GLY A 154 -3.93 4.75 5.19
N ARG A 155 -4.32 5.94 4.73
CA ARG A 155 -3.79 7.21 5.23
C ARG A 155 -4.17 7.45 6.68
N SER A 156 -5.43 7.23 7.03
CA SER A 156 -5.92 7.34 8.41
C SER A 156 -5.22 6.35 9.35
N LEU A 157 -4.93 5.14 8.88
CA LEU A 157 -4.17 4.15 9.66
C LEU A 157 -2.73 4.60 9.91
N TYR A 158 -2.08 5.16 8.89
CA TYR A 158 -0.75 5.74 9.03
C TYR A 158 -0.74 6.91 10.04
N GLU A 159 -1.70 7.83 9.92
CA GLU A 159 -1.83 8.96 10.84
C GLU A 159 -2.09 8.54 12.29
N GLU A 160 -2.86 7.46 12.50
CA GLU A 160 -3.04 6.85 13.83
C GLU A 160 -1.69 6.36 14.38
N ALA A 161 -0.91 5.64 13.58
CA ALA A 161 0.39 5.13 13.99
C ALA A 161 1.37 6.27 14.31
N VAL A 162 1.47 7.27 13.43
CA VAL A 162 2.34 8.44 13.63
C VAL A 162 1.95 9.21 14.88
N ARG A 163 0.66 9.40 15.14
CA ARG A 163 0.16 10.06 16.34
C ARG A 163 0.62 9.35 17.61
N TYR A 164 0.54 8.02 17.65
CA TYR A 164 1.05 7.25 18.79
C TYR A 164 2.55 7.53 19.04
N ALA A 165 3.37 7.52 18.01
CA ALA A 165 4.79 7.83 18.15
C ALA A 165 5.02 9.26 18.71
N ARG A 166 4.26 10.25 18.18
CA ARG A 166 4.41 11.66 18.56
C ARG A 166 3.88 11.99 19.95
N GLU A 167 2.77 11.40 20.35
CA GLU A 167 2.05 11.76 21.57
C GLU A 167 2.45 10.87 22.76
N GLU A 168 2.82 9.61 22.51
CA GLU A 168 3.11 8.66 23.58
C GLU A 168 4.62 8.40 23.75
N LEU A 169 5.38 8.21 22.65
CA LEU A 169 6.78 7.79 22.74
C LEU A 169 7.77 8.97 22.72
N GLU A 170 7.60 9.95 21.82
CA GLU A 170 8.53 11.07 21.73
C GLU A 170 8.63 11.93 23.00
N PRO A 171 7.57 12.17 23.79
CA PRO A 171 7.70 12.94 25.00
C PRO A 171 8.70 12.35 26.00
N GLU A 172 8.70 11.02 26.18
CA GLU A 172 9.66 10.34 27.07
C GLU A 172 11.10 10.46 26.54
N MET A 173 11.30 10.22 25.23
CA MET A 173 12.61 10.36 24.60
C MET A 173 13.18 11.77 24.80
N LYS A 174 12.35 12.78 24.59
CA LYS A 174 12.74 14.21 24.65
C LYS A 174 12.99 14.73 26.07
N LEU A 175 12.55 14.02 27.11
CA LEU A 175 12.95 14.32 28.50
C LEU A 175 14.46 14.10 28.72
N ILE A 176 15.08 13.18 27.95
CA ILE A 176 16.51 12.87 28.04
C ILE A 176 17.29 13.74 27.04
N ASP A 177 16.85 13.79 25.78
CA ASP A 177 17.50 14.61 24.77
C ASP A 177 16.47 15.09 23.72
N ALA A 178 16.38 16.41 23.55
CA ALA A 178 15.42 17.06 22.65
C ALA A 178 15.62 16.73 21.16
N SER A 179 16.78 16.19 20.77
CA SER A 179 17.08 15.82 19.38
C SER A 179 16.60 14.43 18.98
N THR A 180 16.08 13.65 19.96
CA THR A 180 15.58 12.30 19.75
C THR A 180 14.13 12.31 19.23
N GLY A 181 13.70 11.23 18.61
CA GLY A 181 12.34 11.10 18.10
C GLY A 181 12.23 10.20 16.90
N PHE A 182 11.09 10.30 16.21
CA PHE A 182 10.74 9.50 15.06
C PHE A 182 10.73 10.36 13.79
N SER A 183 11.16 9.79 12.68
CA SER A 183 10.92 10.35 11.33
C SER A 183 10.35 9.26 10.44
N PHE A 184 9.50 9.66 9.50
CA PHE A 184 8.78 8.76 8.62
C PHE A 184 8.99 9.17 7.18
N GLU A 185 9.23 8.20 6.31
CA GLU A 185 9.34 8.38 4.88
C GLU A 185 8.32 7.47 4.18
N GLU A 186 7.59 8.02 3.22
CA GLU A 186 6.68 7.26 2.37
C GLU A 186 7.49 6.56 1.27
N LEU A 187 7.47 5.24 1.25
CA LEU A 187 8.18 4.44 0.25
C LEU A 187 7.32 4.23 -1.00
N SER A 188 6.04 3.89 -0.80
CA SER A 188 5.11 3.61 -1.89
C SER A 188 3.68 3.68 -1.40
N VAL A 189 2.84 4.38 -2.16
CA VAL A 189 1.39 4.37 -2.00
C VAL A 189 0.74 4.01 -3.32
N ILE A 190 -0.04 2.93 -3.31
CA ILE A 190 -0.84 2.44 -4.43
C ILE A 190 -2.26 2.26 -3.89
N GLU A 191 -3.19 2.98 -4.47
CA GLU A 191 -4.60 2.86 -4.09
C GLU A 191 -5.20 1.54 -4.56
N GLY A 192 -6.19 1.05 -3.80
CA GLY A 192 -6.89 -0.17 -4.15
C GLY A 192 -7.90 0.05 -5.29
N LEU A 193 -8.23 -1.05 -5.96
CA LEU A 193 -9.37 -1.10 -6.89
C LEU A 193 -10.62 -1.57 -6.16
N ASP A 194 -11.75 -0.92 -6.44
CA ASP A 194 -13.08 -1.38 -6.00
C ASP A 194 -14.13 -1.04 -7.05
N MET A 195 -14.53 -2.04 -7.83
CA MET A 195 -15.53 -1.90 -8.88
C MET A 195 -16.87 -2.47 -8.45
N ASP A 196 -17.97 -1.77 -8.79
CA ASP A 196 -19.29 -2.35 -8.65
C ASP A 196 -19.43 -3.55 -9.63
N PRO A 197 -19.92 -4.72 -9.16
CA PRO A 197 -20.14 -5.87 -10.04
C PRO A 197 -21.10 -5.64 -11.22
N GLY A 198 -21.91 -4.59 -11.14
CA GLY A 198 -22.87 -4.20 -12.18
C GLY A 198 -22.31 -3.30 -13.27
N GLU A 199 -21.06 -2.84 -13.17
CA GLU A 199 -20.43 -2.00 -14.17
C GLU A 199 -20.34 -2.67 -15.54
N GLU A 200 -20.47 -1.86 -16.61
CA GLU A 200 -20.44 -2.35 -18.00
C GLU A 200 -19.13 -3.08 -18.32
N VAL A 201 -17.99 -2.57 -17.86
CA VAL A 201 -16.70 -3.21 -18.07
C VAL A 201 -16.65 -4.59 -17.43
N VAL A 202 -17.22 -4.76 -16.23
CA VAL A 202 -17.27 -6.05 -15.52
C VAL A 202 -18.13 -7.05 -16.32
N THR A 203 -19.28 -6.62 -16.82
CA THR A 203 -20.16 -7.43 -17.68
C THR A 203 -19.45 -7.83 -18.98
N LEU A 204 -18.76 -6.90 -19.63
CA LEU A 204 -17.98 -7.16 -20.84
C LEU A 204 -16.90 -8.20 -20.58
N VAL A 205 -16.09 -8.02 -19.54
CA VAL A 205 -14.97 -8.91 -19.23
C VAL A 205 -15.47 -10.32 -18.86
N LYS A 206 -16.55 -10.43 -18.08
CA LYS A 206 -17.21 -11.73 -17.79
C LYS A 206 -17.63 -12.44 -19.08
N THR A 207 -18.23 -11.71 -20.00
CA THR A 207 -18.66 -12.26 -21.31
C THR A 207 -17.45 -12.74 -22.12
N LEU A 208 -16.39 -11.96 -22.19
CA LEU A 208 -15.16 -12.31 -22.91
C LEU A 208 -14.43 -13.51 -22.29
N ALA A 209 -14.42 -13.59 -20.97
CA ALA A 209 -13.80 -14.70 -20.22
C ALA A 209 -14.67 -15.97 -20.20
N GLY A 210 -15.95 -15.88 -20.60
CA GLY A 210 -16.91 -16.98 -20.48
C GLY A 210 -17.23 -17.34 -19.02
N ARG A 211 -17.24 -16.36 -18.12
CA ARG A 211 -17.44 -16.53 -16.67
C ARG A 211 -18.60 -15.66 -16.16
N ASN A 212 -19.25 -16.12 -15.10
CA ASN A 212 -20.31 -15.37 -14.41
C ASN A 212 -19.88 -14.88 -13.02
N ASP A 213 -18.80 -15.45 -12.49
CA ASP A 213 -18.23 -15.11 -11.19
C ASP A 213 -17.21 -13.96 -11.29
N HIS A 214 -16.81 -13.45 -10.14
CA HIS A 214 -15.77 -12.47 -9.97
C HIS A 214 -15.14 -12.60 -8.59
N ALA A 215 -13.94 -12.04 -8.41
CA ALA A 215 -13.19 -12.09 -7.17
C ALA A 215 -12.46 -10.78 -6.90
N LYS A 216 -11.88 -10.66 -5.70
CA LYS A 216 -10.90 -9.64 -5.35
C LYS A 216 -9.59 -10.29 -4.93
N VAL A 217 -8.46 -9.61 -5.19
CA VAL A 217 -7.11 -10.13 -4.91
C VAL A 217 -6.40 -9.30 -3.86
N ALA A 218 -5.49 -9.95 -3.10
CA ALA A 218 -4.77 -9.29 -2.02
C ALA A 218 -3.53 -8.51 -2.49
N PHE A 219 -3.03 -8.76 -3.71
CA PHE A 219 -1.94 -8.00 -4.31
C PHE A 219 -2.47 -6.75 -5.03
N GLY A 220 -1.62 -5.71 -5.14
CA GLY A 220 -1.96 -4.48 -5.88
C GLY A 220 -1.69 -4.64 -7.35
N THR A 221 -2.37 -3.85 -8.18
CA THR A 221 -2.15 -3.72 -9.63
C THR A 221 -2.29 -2.26 -10.04
N GLU A 222 -1.98 -1.93 -11.29
CA GLU A 222 -2.18 -0.59 -11.84
C GLU A 222 -3.67 -0.18 -11.93
N ALA A 223 -4.61 -1.13 -11.83
CA ALA A 223 -6.04 -0.87 -12.06
C ALA A 223 -6.64 0.15 -11.07
N GLY A 224 -6.19 0.16 -9.81
CA GLY A 224 -6.61 1.15 -8.82
C GLY A 224 -6.22 2.58 -9.20
N LEU A 225 -5.08 2.76 -9.87
CA LEU A 225 -4.64 4.07 -10.35
C LEU A 225 -5.48 4.54 -11.55
N PHE A 226 -5.85 3.64 -12.46
CA PHE A 226 -6.76 3.98 -13.55
C PHE A 226 -8.15 4.39 -13.03
N GLN A 227 -8.64 3.75 -11.98
CA GLN A 227 -9.95 4.06 -11.40
C GLN A 227 -10.04 5.49 -10.85
N GLN A 228 -8.93 6.06 -10.37
CA GLN A 228 -8.92 7.41 -9.80
C GLN A 228 -8.98 8.53 -10.85
N ASP A 229 -8.40 8.30 -12.02
CA ASP A 229 -8.17 9.32 -13.04
C ASP A 229 -9.02 9.12 -14.32
N ALA A 230 -9.88 8.09 -14.35
CA ALA A 230 -10.69 7.73 -15.52
C ALA A 230 -12.05 8.45 -15.58
#